data_8bd800d27c677daa89a3d824cb60078d
#
_entry.id   8bd800d27c677daa89a3d824cb60078d
#
_cell.length_a   1.000
_cell.length_b   1.000
_cell.length_c   1.000
_cell.angle_alpha   90.00
_cell.angle_beta   90.00
_cell.angle_gamma   90.00
#
_symmetry.space_group_name_H-M   'P 1'
#
loop_
_entity.id
_entity.type
_entity.pdbx_description
1 polymer ?
#
loop_
_entity_poly.entity_id
_entity_poly.type
_entity_poly.pdbx_seq_one_letter_code
_entity_poly.pdbx_strand_id
1 'polypeptide(L)'
;MPKNVTFKGSPVTLVGRAIKVGIRAPDFKVVSSELKEAGLADFKGKIKVITFFLSLDTSVCDLQVKEFNKRASGLSSDVVVLGISKDLPFAQKRFCSANEIKNVVLFSDYKASSFGINYGVLIKGMNLLGRGVVIVDKNDILRYIQIVEELTTPPDYEDALKNLEDITKNYVSPTKEELPSHCKPCEGGTTPMPKEKVDRLLAQYRGWQLAEDKRIVKEFKFKDFIEAKYFLDLVSVIAEEQGHHPGINIIYNKVKIALTTHAIGGLSENDFIMARFIDEIGWGA
;
A
#
# COMPACT_ATOMS: atom_id res chain seq x y z
N MET A 1 3.23 -6.90 10.48
CA MET A 1 3.70 -8.31 10.39
C MET A 1 3.14 -8.91 9.12
N PRO A 2 3.88 -9.73 8.37
CA PRO A 2 3.34 -10.41 7.20
C PRO A 2 2.13 -11.25 7.59
N LYS A 3 1.09 -11.24 6.76
CA LYS A 3 -0.14 -12.00 6.98
C LYS A 3 -0.06 -13.30 6.18
N ASN A 4 -0.17 -14.43 6.85
CA ASN A 4 -0.26 -15.73 6.19
C ASN A 4 -1.70 -15.99 5.79
N VAL A 5 -1.88 -16.37 4.53
CA VAL A 5 -3.14 -16.80 3.94
C VAL A 5 -2.91 -18.10 3.19
N THR A 6 -3.93 -18.74 2.68
CA THR A 6 -3.77 -19.96 1.88
C THR A 6 -4.21 -19.73 0.43
N PHE A 7 -3.57 -20.43 -0.48
CA PHE A 7 -3.95 -20.53 -1.89
C PHE A 7 -4.04 -22.00 -2.28
N LYS A 8 -5.26 -22.47 -2.55
CA LYS A 8 -5.58 -23.90 -2.75
C LYS A 8 -5.07 -24.75 -1.58
N GLY A 9 -5.30 -24.30 -0.35
CA GLY A 9 -4.87 -24.96 0.87
C GLY A 9 -3.37 -24.84 1.20
N SER A 10 -2.54 -24.32 0.29
CA SER A 10 -1.10 -24.13 0.51
C SER A 10 -0.83 -22.76 1.14
N PRO A 11 0.00 -22.68 2.21
CA PRO A 11 0.33 -21.39 2.83
C PRO A 11 1.08 -20.46 1.88
N VAL A 12 0.65 -19.21 1.81
CA VAL A 12 1.35 -18.12 1.14
C VAL A 12 1.41 -16.92 2.07
N THR A 13 2.41 -16.06 1.87
CA THR A 13 2.64 -14.90 2.73
C THR A 13 2.33 -13.63 1.97
N LEU A 14 1.48 -12.77 2.54
CA LEU A 14 1.29 -11.40 2.06
C LEU A 14 2.37 -10.50 2.68
N VAL A 15 2.94 -9.63 1.86
CA VAL A 15 4.01 -8.70 2.24
C VAL A 15 3.66 -7.27 1.85
N GLY A 16 4.32 -6.32 2.48
CA GLY A 16 4.12 -4.89 2.33
C GLY A 16 3.70 -4.24 3.65
N ARG A 17 3.23 -3.00 3.56
CA ARG A 17 2.90 -2.17 4.71
C ARG A 17 1.68 -2.72 5.46
N ALA A 18 1.77 -2.75 6.80
CA ALA A 18 0.61 -3.09 7.63
C ALA A 18 -0.39 -1.92 7.65
N ILE A 19 -1.60 -2.17 7.18
CA ILE A 19 -2.71 -1.23 7.25
C ILE A 19 -3.68 -1.59 8.37
N LYS A 20 -4.36 -0.59 8.93
CA LYS A 20 -5.42 -0.76 9.93
C LYS A 20 -6.52 0.28 9.74
N VAL A 21 -7.72 -0.06 10.20
CA VAL A 21 -8.85 0.88 10.22
C VAL A 21 -8.51 2.11 11.08
N GLY A 22 -8.92 3.28 10.63
CA GLY A 22 -8.74 4.57 11.32
C GLY A 22 -7.50 5.37 10.90
N ILE A 23 -6.56 4.78 10.14
CA ILE A 23 -5.42 5.54 9.61
C ILE A 23 -5.78 6.20 8.27
N ARG A 24 -5.02 7.20 7.88
CA ARG A 24 -5.06 7.70 6.50
C ARG A 24 -4.65 6.59 5.55
N ALA A 25 -5.44 6.36 4.50
CA ALA A 25 -5.15 5.36 3.49
C ALA A 25 -3.83 5.69 2.78
N PRO A 26 -2.91 4.73 2.65
CA PRO A 26 -1.71 4.93 1.85
C PRO A 26 -2.09 5.26 0.41
N ASP A 27 -1.37 6.19 -0.21
CA ASP A 27 -1.52 6.44 -1.63
C ASP A 27 -0.98 5.24 -2.44
N PHE A 28 -1.34 5.18 -3.70
CA PHE A 28 -0.87 4.17 -4.63
C PHE A 28 -0.75 4.74 -6.04
N LYS A 29 0.03 4.07 -6.89
CA LYS A 29 0.13 4.37 -8.33
C LYS A 29 -0.24 3.12 -9.10
N VAL A 30 -1.36 3.17 -9.79
CA VAL A 30 -1.89 2.10 -10.64
C VAL A 30 -2.14 2.63 -12.05
N VAL A 31 -2.36 1.73 -13.01
CA VAL A 31 -2.47 2.11 -14.43
C VAL A 31 -3.85 1.74 -14.96
N SER A 32 -4.54 2.69 -15.60
CA SER A 32 -5.84 2.49 -16.25
C SER A 32 -5.71 1.75 -17.58
N SER A 33 -6.87 1.38 -18.15
CA SER A 33 -6.97 0.77 -19.49
C SER A 33 -6.44 1.67 -20.61
N GLU A 34 -6.38 2.98 -20.40
CA GLU A 34 -5.82 3.98 -21.31
C GLU A 34 -4.34 4.27 -21.04
N LEU A 35 -3.66 3.45 -20.24
CA LEU A 35 -2.26 3.58 -19.83
C LEU A 35 -1.94 4.86 -19.03
N LYS A 36 -2.95 5.47 -18.41
CA LYS A 36 -2.75 6.63 -17.53
C LYS A 36 -2.55 6.15 -16.09
N GLU A 37 -1.63 6.77 -15.38
CA GLU A 37 -1.46 6.55 -13.95
C GLU A 37 -2.62 7.17 -13.17
N ALA A 38 -3.01 6.50 -12.09
CA ALA A 38 -4.04 6.95 -11.15
C ALA A 38 -3.64 6.60 -9.71
N GLY A 39 -4.09 7.42 -8.77
CA GLY A 39 -3.90 7.24 -7.31
C GLY A 39 -5.13 7.68 -6.52
N LEU A 40 -5.03 7.76 -5.20
CA LEU A 40 -6.15 8.18 -4.35
C LEU A 40 -6.65 9.60 -4.67
N ALA A 41 -5.74 10.50 -5.05
CA ALA A 41 -6.05 11.89 -5.33
C ALA A 41 -7.04 12.07 -6.50
N ASP A 42 -7.06 11.12 -7.46
CA ASP A 42 -7.99 11.15 -8.59
C ASP A 42 -9.45 10.90 -8.18
N PHE A 43 -9.65 10.36 -6.96
CA PHE A 43 -10.96 10.05 -6.39
C PHE A 43 -11.28 10.90 -5.15
N LYS A 44 -10.67 12.08 -5.05
CA LYS A 44 -10.85 13.00 -3.92
C LYS A 44 -12.34 13.32 -3.69
N GLY A 45 -12.77 13.29 -2.42
CA GLY A 45 -14.14 13.59 -2.01
C GLY A 45 -15.15 12.47 -2.24
N LYS A 46 -14.73 11.33 -2.81
CA LYS A 46 -15.56 10.12 -2.95
C LYS A 46 -15.23 9.08 -1.89
N ILE A 47 -16.18 8.21 -1.60
CA ILE A 47 -15.93 6.95 -0.88
C ILE A 47 -15.41 5.94 -1.91
N LYS A 48 -14.25 5.34 -1.65
CA LYS A 48 -13.61 4.37 -2.53
C LYS A 48 -13.80 2.97 -1.96
N VAL A 49 -14.55 2.13 -2.67
CA VAL A 49 -14.61 0.68 -2.43
C VAL A 49 -13.55 0.05 -3.33
N ILE A 50 -12.47 -0.41 -2.76
CA ILE A 50 -11.34 -0.98 -3.50
C ILE A 50 -11.36 -2.49 -3.31
N THR A 51 -11.71 -3.22 -4.36
CA THR A 51 -11.62 -4.68 -4.41
C THR A 51 -10.34 -5.09 -5.12
N PHE A 52 -9.60 -6.04 -4.56
CA PHE A 52 -8.34 -6.50 -5.14
C PHE A 52 -8.33 -8.03 -5.21
N PHE A 53 -7.64 -8.54 -6.21
CA PHE A 53 -7.68 -9.96 -6.54
C PHE A 53 -6.46 -10.40 -7.38
N LEU A 54 -6.28 -11.72 -7.51
CA LEU A 54 -5.10 -12.32 -8.14
C LEU A 54 -5.03 -12.04 -9.65
N SER A 55 -6.06 -12.47 -10.40
CA SER A 55 -6.15 -12.30 -11.86
C SER A 55 -7.57 -12.54 -12.36
N LEU A 56 -8.01 -11.74 -13.32
CA LEU A 56 -9.29 -11.86 -14.02
C LEU A 56 -9.47 -13.20 -14.74
N ASP A 57 -8.37 -13.89 -15.06
CA ASP A 57 -8.38 -15.21 -15.71
C ASP A 57 -8.66 -16.36 -14.72
N THR A 58 -8.99 -16.06 -13.45
CA THR A 58 -9.48 -17.04 -12.48
C THR A 58 -10.96 -16.90 -12.23
N SER A 59 -11.68 -18.03 -12.12
CA SER A 59 -13.15 -18.06 -11.99
C SER A 59 -13.70 -17.22 -10.83
N VAL A 60 -13.02 -17.25 -9.67
CA VAL A 60 -13.47 -16.50 -8.49
C VAL A 60 -13.24 -14.99 -8.64
N CYS A 61 -12.17 -14.56 -9.32
CA CYS A 61 -11.92 -13.13 -9.57
C CYS A 61 -12.90 -12.58 -10.62
N ASP A 62 -13.19 -13.35 -11.67
CA ASP A 62 -14.23 -13.02 -12.65
C ASP A 62 -15.58 -12.77 -11.95
N LEU A 63 -16.03 -13.72 -11.12
CA LEU A 63 -17.25 -13.58 -10.33
C LEU A 63 -17.19 -12.38 -9.38
N GLN A 64 -16.05 -12.14 -8.74
CA GLN A 64 -15.89 -11.01 -7.82
C GLN A 64 -16.11 -9.66 -8.49
N VAL A 65 -15.52 -9.45 -9.66
CA VAL A 65 -15.71 -8.19 -10.42
C VAL A 65 -17.15 -8.05 -10.91
N LYS A 66 -17.76 -9.13 -11.42
CA LYS A 66 -19.15 -9.13 -11.87
C LYS A 66 -20.13 -8.83 -10.73
N GLU A 67 -19.91 -9.41 -9.56
CA GLU A 67 -20.75 -9.18 -8.39
C GLU A 67 -20.65 -7.73 -7.92
N PHE A 68 -19.44 -7.16 -7.82
CA PHE A 68 -19.29 -5.73 -7.52
C PHE A 68 -19.90 -4.84 -8.60
N ASN A 69 -19.77 -5.18 -9.89
CA ASN A 69 -20.38 -4.41 -10.98
C ASN A 69 -21.90 -4.37 -10.88
N LYS A 70 -22.54 -5.51 -10.54
CA LYS A 70 -23.97 -5.60 -10.32
C LYS A 70 -24.41 -4.74 -9.14
N ARG A 71 -23.72 -4.86 -7.99
CA ARG A 71 -24.07 -4.15 -6.74
C ARG A 71 -23.78 -2.66 -6.84
N ALA A 72 -22.75 -2.27 -7.57
CA ALA A 72 -22.37 -0.88 -7.76
C ALA A 72 -23.44 -0.05 -8.53
N SER A 73 -24.30 -0.68 -9.30
CA SER A 73 -25.37 0.00 -10.03
C SER A 73 -26.40 0.72 -9.13
N GLY A 74 -26.51 0.29 -7.86
CA GLY A 74 -27.43 0.89 -6.87
C GLY A 74 -26.75 1.85 -5.90
N LEU A 75 -25.43 2.10 -6.02
CA LEU A 75 -24.71 2.97 -5.11
C LEU A 75 -24.86 4.44 -5.45
N SER A 76 -24.72 5.30 -4.44
CA SER A 76 -24.69 6.75 -4.60
C SER A 76 -23.56 7.18 -5.54
N SER A 77 -23.74 8.29 -6.26
CA SER A 77 -22.70 8.93 -7.08
C SER A 77 -21.44 9.35 -6.28
N ASP A 78 -21.56 9.41 -4.96
CA ASP A 78 -20.46 9.69 -4.05
C ASP A 78 -19.54 8.48 -3.80
N VAL A 79 -19.93 7.30 -4.28
CA VAL A 79 -19.17 6.05 -4.17
C VAL A 79 -18.54 5.70 -5.50
N VAL A 80 -17.29 5.27 -5.49
CA VAL A 80 -16.61 4.68 -6.64
C VAL A 80 -16.11 3.29 -6.28
N VAL A 81 -16.30 2.33 -7.19
CA VAL A 81 -15.79 0.97 -7.01
C VAL A 81 -14.58 0.77 -7.93
N LEU A 82 -13.44 0.46 -7.32
CA LEU A 82 -12.17 0.25 -7.99
C LEU A 82 -11.79 -1.23 -7.88
N GLY A 83 -11.44 -1.85 -8.99
CA GLY A 83 -10.89 -3.21 -9.00
C GLY A 83 -9.40 -3.17 -9.34
N ILE A 84 -8.57 -3.75 -8.49
CA ILE A 84 -7.10 -3.72 -8.68
C ILE A 84 -6.55 -5.14 -8.77
N SER A 85 -5.76 -5.41 -9.81
CA SER A 85 -5.02 -6.66 -9.99
C SER A 85 -3.67 -6.42 -10.66
N LYS A 86 -2.90 -7.49 -10.88
CA LYS A 86 -1.65 -7.42 -11.65
C LYS A 86 -1.85 -7.72 -13.13
N ASP A 87 -3.08 -7.98 -13.57
CA ASP A 87 -3.39 -8.14 -14.98
C ASP A 87 -3.01 -6.89 -15.76
N LEU A 88 -2.50 -7.07 -16.98
CA LEU A 88 -2.14 -5.93 -17.82
C LEU A 88 -3.36 -5.10 -18.19
N PRO A 89 -3.24 -3.78 -18.37
CA PRO A 89 -4.35 -2.90 -18.73
C PRO A 89 -5.16 -3.37 -19.94
N PHE A 90 -4.49 -3.97 -20.91
CA PHE A 90 -5.12 -4.53 -22.12
C PHE A 90 -6.02 -5.72 -21.82
N ALA A 91 -5.60 -6.61 -20.91
CA ALA A 91 -6.40 -7.75 -20.47
C ALA A 91 -7.64 -7.27 -19.69
N GLN A 92 -7.46 -6.28 -18.80
CA GLN A 92 -8.55 -5.65 -18.05
C GLN A 92 -9.55 -4.99 -19.00
N LYS A 93 -9.09 -4.26 -20.02
CA LYS A 93 -9.96 -3.64 -21.03
C LYS A 93 -10.76 -4.68 -21.79
N ARG A 94 -10.12 -5.75 -22.26
CA ARG A 94 -10.79 -6.87 -22.95
C ARG A 94 -11.86 -7.52 -22.06
N PHE A 95 -11.51 -7.77 -20.78
CA PHE A 95 -12.43 -8.34 -19.80
C PHE A 95 -13.66 -7.45 -19.59
N CYS A 96 -13.48 -6.16 -19.36
CA CYS A 96 -14.57 -5.19 -19.19
C CYS A 96 -15.52 -5.20 -20.40
N SER A 97 -14.96 -5.18 -21.61
CA SER A 97 -15.75 -5.17 -22.83
C SER A 97 -16.54 -6.48 -23.04
N ALA A 98 -15.90 -7.62 -22.76
CA ALA A 98 -16.53 -8.94 -22.95
C ALA A 98 -17.61 -9.24 -21.90
N ASN A 99 -17.55 -8.63 -20.72
CA ASN A 99 -18.45 -8.91 -19.60
C ASN A 99 -19.34 -7.71 -19.22
N GLU A 100 -19.41 -6.68 -20.05
CA GLU A 100 -20.22 -5.47 -19.84
C GLU A 100 -20.00 -4.80 -18.46
N ILE A 101 -18.75 -4.76 -17.99
CA ILE A 101 -18.38 -4.10 -16.74
C ILE A 101 -18.39 -2.59 -16.94
N LYS A 102 -19.35 -1.89 -16.27
CA LYS A 102 -19.60 -0.45 -16.42
C LYS A 102 -19.48 0.33 -15.10
N ASN A 103 -19.72 -0.35 -13.98
CA ASN A 103 -19.81 0.27 -12.64
C ASN A 103 -18.58 0.02 -11.78
N VAL A 104 -17.60 -0.73 -12.27
CA VAL A 104 -16.30 -0.95 -11.63
C VAL A 104 -15.23 -0.43 -12.57
N VAL A 105 -14.33 0.40 -12.04
CA VAL A 105 -13.16 0.87 -12.79
C VAL A 105 -11.98 -0.04 -12.46
N LEU A 106 -11.44 -0.73 -13.48
CA LEU A 106 -10.30 -1.62 -13.29
C LEU A 106 -8.98 -0.89 -13.48
N PHE A 107 -8.04 -1.20 -12.59
CA PHE A 107 -6.67 -0.68 -12.62
C PHE A 107 -5.65 -1.79 -12.45
N SER A 108 -4.52 -1.63 -13.11
CA SER A 108 -3.40 -2.56 -13.07
C SER A 108 -2.29 -2.05 -12.15
N ASP A 109 -1.89 -2.88 -11.20
CA ASP A 109 -0.73 -2.65 -10.32
C ASP A 109 0.56 -3.29 -10.88
N TYR A 110 0.63 -3.55 -12.22
CA TYR A 110 1.72 -4.30 -12.85
C TYR A 110 3.06 -3.57 -12.80
N LYS A 111 3.05 -2.24 -12.88
CA LYS A 111 4.23 -1.42 -13.13
C LYS A 111 5.16 -1.38 -11.91
N ALA A 112 4.63 -1.08 -10.74
CA ALA A 112 5.42 -0.83 -9.54
C ALA A 112 4.99 -1.63 -8.30
N SER A 113 3.93 -2.43 -8.38
CA SER A 113 3.31 -3.10 -7.22
C SER A 113 2.92 -2.14 -6.09
N SER A 114 2.67 -0.89 -6.43
CA SER A 114 2.48 0.19 -5.46
C SER A 114 1.29 -0.07 -4.54
N PHE A 115 0.14 -0.48 -5.08
CA PHE A 115 -1.01 -0.85 -4.27
C PHE A 115 -0.71 -2.08 -3.40
N GLY A 116 -0.17 -3.14 -4.00
CA GLY A 116 0.14 -4.39 -3.28
C GLY A 116 1.07 -4.17 -2.08
N ILE A 117 2.08 -3.31 -2.26
CA ILE A 117 3.06 -2.97 -1.22
C ILE A 117 2.43 -2.07 -0.16
N ASN A 118 1.80 -0.98 -0.55
CA ASN A 118 1.29 0.04 0.37
C ASN A 118 0.09 -0.45 1.18
N TYR A 119 -0.63 -1.46 0.67
CA TYR A 119 -1.75 -2.08 1.37
C TYR A 119 -1.40 -3.45 1.99
N GLY A 120 -0.16 -3.91 1.86
CA GLY A 120 0.31 -5.16 2.47
C GLY A 120 -0.37 -6.40 1.93
N VAL A 121 -0.75 -6.39 0.66
CA VAL A 121 -1.51 -7.45 0.00
C VAL A 121 -0.78 -8.12 -1.16
N LEU A 122 0.52 -7.85 -1.32
CA LEU A 122 1.34 -8.48 -2.34
C LEU A 122 1.74 -9.90 -1.89
N ILE A 123 1.52 -10.91 -2.73
CA ILE A 123 1.90 -12.30 -2.43
C ILE A 123 3.41 -12.48 -2.67
N LYS A 124 4.13 -12.84 -1.60
CA LYS A 124 5.58 -13.10 -1.64
C LYS A 124 5.91 -14.16 -2.71
N GLY A 125 6.84 -13.85 -3.60
CA GLY A 125 7.34 -14.76 -4.63
C GLY A 125 6.44 -14.97 -5.85
N MET A 126 5.15 -14.59 -5.80
CA MET A 126 4.23 -14.69 -6.95
C MET A 126 4.08 -13.38 -7.72
N ASN A 127 4.34 -12.24 -7.08
CA ASN A 127 4.08 -10.92 -7.64
C ASN A 127 2.61 -10.74 -8.09
N LEU A 128 1.68 -11.34 -7.37
CA LEU A 128 0.24 -11.19 -7.52
C LEU A 128 -0.34 -10.53 -6.27
N LEU A 129 -1.54 -9.99 -6.38
CA LEU A 129 -2.27 -9.50 -5.21
C LEU A 129 -3.00 -10.64 -4.52
N GLY A 130 -3.14 -10.56 -3.20
CA GLY A 130 -4.10 -11.37 -2.46
C GLY A 130 -5.53 -11.06 -2.89
N ARG A 131 -6.49 -11.43 -2.05
CA ARG A 131 -7.91 -11.17 -2.30
C ARG A 131 -8.53 -10.43 -1.12
N GLY A 132 -9.34 -9.41 -1.40
CA GLY A 132 -10.07 -8.71 -0.37
C GLY A 132 -10.77 -7.45 -0.84
N VAL A 133 -11.22 -6.69 0.15
CA VAL A 133 -11.89 -5.40 -0.02
C VAL A 133 -11.40 -4.43 1.04
N VAL A 134 -11.14 -3.20 0.64
CA VAL A 134 -10.96 -2.08 1.57
C VAL A 134 -11.91 -0.96 1.22
N ILE A 135 -12.38 -0.22 2.24
CA ILE A 135 -13.19 0.98 2.02
C ILE A 135 -12.48 2.17 2.63
N VAL A 136 -12.31 3.19 1.80
CA VAL A 136 -11.68 4.46 2.15
C VAL A 136 -12.75 5.55 2.06
N ASP A 137 -12.92 6.35 3.10
CA ASP A 137 -13.93 7.41 3.13
C ASP A 137 -13.54 8.64 2.29
N LYS A 138 -14.41 9.67 2.31
CA LYS A 138 -14.22 10.93 1.57
C LYS A 138 -12.98 11.73 2.00
N ASN A 139 -12.44 11.46 3.21
CA ASN A 139 -11.26 12.11 3.78
C ASN A 139 -9.99 11.25 3.67
N ASP A 140 -10.03 10.21 2.85
CA ASP A 140 -8.95 9.25 2.67
C ASP A 140 -8.59 8.48 3.96
N ILE A 141 -9.56 8.22 4.85
CA ILE A 141 -9.37 7.36 6.03
C ILE A 141 -9.85 5.94 5.72
N LEU A 142 -9.04 4.95 6.05
CA LEU A 142 -9.41 3.54 5.97
C LEU A 142 -10.51 3.24 7.01
N ARG A 143 -11.67 2.79 6.54
CA ARG A 143 -12.83 2.48 7.39
C ARG A 143 -13.15 1.00 7.47
N TYR A 144 -12.76 0.24 6.46
CA TYR A 144 -13.00 -1.20 6.40
C TYR A 144 -11.85 -1.91 5.71
N ILE A 145 -11.50 -3.09 6.21
CA ILE A 145 -10.45 -3.96 5.65
C ILE A 145 -10.91 -5.40 5.80
N GLN A 146 -11.05 -6.09 4.68
CA GLN A 146 -11.25 -7.53 4.63
C GLN A 146 -10.17 -8.15 3.73
N ILE A 147 -9.40 -9.06 4.27
CA ILE A 147 -8.45 -9.89 3.53
C ILE A 147 -8.90 -11.33 3.67
N VAL A 148 -9.16 -11.99 2.55
CA VAL A 148 -9.67 -13.37 2.51
C VAL A 148 -8.55 -14.34 2.90
N GLU A 149 -8.84 -15.26 3.80
CA GLU A 149 -7.85 -16.21 4.32
C GLU A 149 -7.49 -17.31 3.32
N GLU A 150 -8.49 -17.86 2.61
CA GLU A 150 -8.27 -18.77 1.48
C GLU A 150 -8.53 -18.03 0.16
N LEU A 151 -7.48 -17.77 -0.61
CA LEU A 151 -7.53 -16.91 -1.79
C LEU A 151 -8.40 -17.45 -2.93
N THR A 152 -8.85 -18.70 -2.84
CA THR A 152 -9.80 -19.31 -3.78
C THR A 152 -11.27 -19.15 -3.38
N THR A 153 -11.55 -18.48 -2.26
CA THR A 153 -12.91 -18.12 -1.83
C THR A 153 -13.22 -16.66 -2.12
N PRO A 154 -14.48 -16.29 -2.38
CA PRO A 154 -14.87 -14.90 -2.58
C PRO A 154 -14.76 -14.09 -1.26
N PRO A 155 -14.68 -12.76 -1.34
CA PRO A 155 -14.87 -11.91 -0.16
C PRO A 155 -16.33 -11.96 0.31
N ASP A 156 -16.55 -11.59 1.58
CA ASP A 156 -17.90 -11.37 2.08
C ASP A 156 -18.43 -10.03 1.57
N TYR A 157 -19.25 -10.11 0.54
CA TYR A 157 -19.85 -8.94 -0.12
C TYR A 157 -20.87 -8.23 0.78
N GLU A 158 -21.65 -8.99 1.58
CA GLU A 158 -22.69 -8.43 2.44
C GLU A 158 -22.06 -7.62 3.58
N ASP A 159 -21.02 -8.16 4.22
CA ASP A 159 -20.29 -7.44 5.25
C ASP A 159 -19.65 -6.16 4.70
N ALA A 160 -19.02 -6.22 3.52
CA ALA A 160 -18.45 -5.04 2.87
C ALA A 160 -19.50 -3.96 2.56
N LEU A 161 -20.67 -4.35 2.04
CA LEU A 161 -21.75 -3.40 1.72
C LEU A 161 -22.42 -2.83 2.96
N LYS A 162 -22.61 -3.62 4.00
CA LYS A 162 -23.14 -3.14 5.29
C LYS A 162 -22.21 -2.07 5.87
N ASN A 163 -20.90 -2.32 5.88
CA ASN A 163 -19.92 -1.33 6.33
C ASN A 163 -19.95 -0.07 5.42
N LEU A 164 -20.11 -0.23 4.10
CA LEU A 164 -20.26 0.92 3.19
C LEU A 164 -21.49 1.77 3.53
N GLU A 165 -22.62 1.15 3.83
CA GLU A 165 -23.82 1.86 4.26
C GLU A 165 -23.59 2.63 5.55
N ASP A 166 -22.99 2.00 6.53
CA ASP A 166 -22.67 2.63 7.82
C ASP A 166 -21.70 3.82 7.63
N ILE A 167 -20.68 3.68 6.81
CA ILE A 167 -19.75 4.76 6.46
C ILE A 167 -20.48 5.92 5.74
N THR A 168 -21.42 5.60 4.87
CA THR A 168 -22.18 6.60 4.10
C THR A 168 -23.14 7.38 4.98
N LYS A 169 -23.83 6.68 5.92
CA LYS A 169 -24.83 7.27 6.83
C LYS A 169 -24.19 8.05 7.97
N ASN A 170 -23.06 7.56 8.50
CA ASN A 170 -22.40 8.10 9.70
C ASN A 170 -21.13 8.88 9.38
N TYR A 171 -21.03 9.42 8.15
CA TYR A 171 -19.88 10.23 7.77
C TYR A 171 -19.81 11.49 8.64
N VAL A 172 -18.87 11.48 9.59
CA VAL A 172 -18.47 12.66 10.35
C VAL A 172 -17.21 13.20 9.71
N SER A 173 -17.25 14.48 9.29
CA SER A 173 -16.03 15.16 8.82
C SER A 173 -15.00 15.14 9.95
N PRO A 174 -13.79 14.62 9.78
CA PRO A 174 -12.82 14.60 10.87
C PRO A 174 -12.54 16.01 11.33
N THR A 175 -12.66 16.26 12.63
CA THR A 175 -11.99 17.39 13.28
C THR A 175 -10.49 17.22 13.01
N LYS A 176 -9.87 18.28 12.48
CA LYS A 176 -8.46 18.34 12.09
C LYS A 176 -7.53 17.85 13.22
N GLU A 177 -7.15 16.59 13.18
CA GLU A 177 -5.88 16.12 13.71
C GLU A 177 -5.17 15.40 12.57
N GLU A 178 -4.30 16.16 11.90
CA GLU A 178 -3.43 15.64 10.86
C GLU A 178 -2.37 14.75 11.52
N LEU A 179 -2.57 13.43 11.46
CA LEU A 179 -1.47 12.49 11.72
C LEU A 179 -0.42 12.69 10.62
N PRO A 180 0.85 12.95 10.94
CA PRO A 180 1.91 13.08 9.94
C PRO A 180 2.15 11.71 9.29
N SER A 181 1.48 11.50 8.16
CA SER A 181 1.51 10.23 7.43
C SER A 181 2.50 10.23 6.27
N HIS A 182 3.05 11.39 5.91
CA HIS A 182 3.96 11.55 4.78
C HIS A 182 5.16 12.41 5.14
N CYS A 183 6.27 12.17 4.44
CA CYS A 183 7.42 13.06 4.45
C CYS A 183 6.99 14.45 3.94
N LYS A 184 7.48 15.49 4.58
CA LYS A 184 7.28 16.87 4.12
C LYS A 184 8.41 17.24 3.16
N PRO A 185 8.16 18.04 2.11
CA PRO A 185 9.24 18.59 1.30
C PRO A 185 10.27 19.28 2.22
N CYS A 186 11.54 18.94 2.06
CA CYS A 186 12.61 19.62 2.80
C CYS A 186 12.96 20.91 2.04
N GLU A 187 12.36 22.02 2.45
CA GLU A 187 12.75 23.35 1.96
C GLU A 187 14.11 23.75 2.56
N GLY A 188 14.99 24.31 1.73
CA GLY A 188 16.28 24.81 2.20
C GLY A 188 16.11 25.88 3.28
N GLY A 189 16.92 25.80 4.34
CA GLY A 189 16.88 26.72 5.49
C GLY A 189 16.35 26.11 6.79
N THR A 190 15.87 24.87 6.77
CA THR A 190 15.53 24.12 7.99
C THR A 190 16.82 23.61 8.66
N THR A 191 16.95 23.76 9.97
CA THR A 191 18.07 23.20 10.73
C THR A 191 17.90 21.69 10.97
N PRO A 192 18.99 20.91 11.04
CA PRO A 192 18.95 19.52 11.45
C PRO A 192 18.28 19.34 12.82
N MET A 193 17.69 18.18 13.02
CA MET A 193 17.03 17.81 14.28
C MET A 193 18.05 17.84 15.44
N PRO A 194 17.70 18.43 16.59
CA PRO A 194 18.55 18.41 17.78
C PRO A 194 18.87 16.98 18.23
N LYS A 195 20.09 16.76 18.74
CA LYS A 195 20.57 15.44 19.14
C LYS A 195 19.67 14.74 20.15
N GLU A 196 19.16 15.46 21.15
CA GLU A 196 18.27 14.92 22.18
C GLU A 196 16.95 14.39 21.57
N LYS A 197 16.46 15.02 20.49
CA LYS A 197 15.27 14.54 19.77
C LYS A 197 15.61 13.32 18.92
N VAL A 198 16.80 13.30 18.29
CA VAL A 198 17.31 12.14 17.53
C VAL A 198 17.42 10.93 18.45
N ASP A 199 18.04 11.06 19.61
CA ASP A 199 18.26 9.97 20.56
C ASP A 199 16.92 9.41 21.08
N ARG A 200 15.95 10.28 21.40
CA ARG A 200 14.60 9.86 21.83
C ARG A 200 13.85 9.09 20.74
N LEU A 201 13.91 9.54 19.49
CA LEU A 201 13.27 8.87 18.39
C LEU A 201 13.96 7.54 18.10
N LEU A 202 15.29 7.54 18.02
CA LEU A 202 16.09 6.36 17.70
C LEU A 202 15.86 5.21 18.70
N ALA A 203 15.63 5.52 19.97
CA ALA A 203 15.28 4.52 20.99
C ALA A 203 13.98 3.73 20.66
N GLN A 204 13.10 4.27 19.83
CA GLN A 204 11.86 3.65 19.42
C GLN A 204 12.03 2.75 18.16
N TYR A 205 13.15 2.88 17.44
CA TYR A 205 13.40 2.19 16.17
C TYR A 205 14.46 1.10 16.33
N ARG A 206 14.01 -0.11 16.64
CA ARG A 206 14.90 -1.25 16.91
C ARG A 206 15.81 -1.57 15.73
N GLY A 207 17.11 -1.65 16.00
CA GLY A 207 18.12 -2.04 15.02
C GLY A 207 18.63 -0.88 14.14
N TRP A 208 18.02 0.30 14.22
CA TRP A 208 18.60 1.50 13.63
C TRP A 208 19.67 2.09 14.52
N GLN A 209 20.74 2.61 13.93
CA GLN A 209 21.89 3.19 14.62
C GLN A 209 22.25 4.53 14.02
N LEU A 210 22.63 5.49 14.88
CA LEU A 210 23.16 6.76 14.43
C LEU A 210 24.60 6.56 13.88
N ALA A 211 24.85 7.10 12.70
CA ALA A 211 26.16 7.08 12.06
C ALA A 211 26.57 8.51 11.68
N GLU A 212 27.81 8.86 12.05
CA GLU A 212 28.42 10.16 11.75
C GLU A 212 27.61 11.38 12.22
N ASP A 213 26.76 11.21 13.23
CA ASP A 213 25.79 12.20 13.75
C ASP A 213 24.87 12.84 12.70
N LYS A 214 24.79 12.28 11.49
CA LYS A 214 24.07 12.86 10.33
C LYS A 214 23.12 11.91 9.64
N ARG A 215 23.18 10.63 9.94
CA ARG A 215 22.34 9.61 9.30
C ARG A 215 21.99 8.48 10.26
N ILE A 216 20.87 7.85 10.04
CA ILE A 216 20.52 6.59 10.71
C ILE A 216 20.68 5.44 9.71
N VAL A 217 21.22 4.32 10.19
CA VAL A 217 21.53 3.15 9.35
C VAL A 217 20.98 1.87 9.96
N LYS A 218 20.56 0.94 9.11
CA LYS A 218 20.16 -0.42 9.50
C LYS A 218 20.57 -1.41 8.42
N GLU A 219 21.07 -2.58 8.83
CA GLU A 219 21.35 -3.71 7.95
C GLU A 219 20.26 -4.76 8.10
N PHE A 220 19.75 -5.21 6.96
CA PHE A 220 18.78 -6.29 6.83
C PHE A 220 19.47 -7.49 6.19
N LYS A 221 19.21 -8.69 6.72
CA LYS A 221 19.78 -9.94 6.20
C LYS A 221 18.66 -10.84 5.70
N PHE A 222 18.86 -11.42 4.53
CA PHE A 222 17.89 -12.24 3.83
C PHE A 222 18.44 -13.66 3.61
N LYS A 223 17.59 -14.56 3.15
CA LYS A 223 17.99 -15.92 2.79
C LYS A 223 18.98 -15.93 1.62
N ASP A 224 18.69 -15.16 0.57
CA ASP A 224 19.46 -15.12 -0.67
C ASP A 224 19.41 -13.73 -1.32
N PHE A 225 20.07 -13.58 -2.48
CA PHE A 225 20.11 -12.34 -3.23
C PHE A 225 18.74 -11.95 -3.82
N ILE A 226 17.91 -12.92 -4.17
CA ILE A 226 16.58 -12.64 -4.74
C ILE A 226 15.68 -12.01 -3.70
N GLU A 227 15.69 -12.51 -2.46
CA GLU A 227 14.94 -11.90 -1.37
C GLU A 227 15.46 -10.48 -1.04
N ALA A 228 16.79 -10.29 -1.02
CA ALA A 228 17.40 -8.99 -0.81
C ALA A 228 17.00 -7.97 -1.89
N LYS A 229 17.02 -8.39 -3.16
CA LYS A 229 16.57 -7.57 -4.29
C LYS A 229 15.08 -7.23 -4.18
N TYR A 230 14.25 -8.20 -3.82
CA TYR A 230 12.81 -7.97 -3.69
C TYR A 230 12.50 -6.97 -2.56
N PHE A 231 13.19 -7.06 -1.43
CA PHE A 231 13.10 -6.05 -0.37
C PHE A 231 13.49 -4.65 -0.87
N LEU A 232 14.55 -4.56 -1.69
CA LEU A 232 14.97 -3.30 -2.30
C LEU A 232 13.88 -2.71 -3.19
N ASP A 233 13.20 -3.53 -4.00
CA ASP A 233 12.10 -3.09 -4.85
C ASP A 233 10.95 -2.49 -3.99
N LEU A 234 10.63 -3.12 -2.85
CA LEU A 234 9.63 -2.61 -1.90
C LEU A 234 10.05 -1.26 -1.29
N VAL A 235 11.29 -1.13 -0.84
CA VAL A 235 11.83 0.13 -0.29
C VAL A 235 11.80 1.23 -1.35
N SER A 236 12.11 0.91 -2.60
CA SER A 236 12.12 1.88 -3.70
C SER A 236 10.73 2.47 -3.96
N VAL A 237 9.68 1.66 -3.92
CA VAL A 237 8.29 2.14 -4.07
C VAL A 237 7.93 3.12 -2.96
N ILE A 238 8.25 2.78 -1.70
CA ILE A 238 7.99 3.66 -0.55
C ILE A 238 8.79 4.97 -0.69
N ALA A 239 10.05 4.90 -1.12
CA ALA A 239 10.91 6.08 -1.28
C ALA A 239 10.35 7.05 -2.32
N GLU A 240 9.87 6.54 -3.46
CA GLU A 240 9.21 7.35 -4.51
C GLU A 240 7.90 7.97 -4.02
N GLU A 241 7.07 7.22 -3.29
CA GLU A 241 5.83 7.74 -2.72
C GLU A 241 6.07 8.87 -1.72
N GLN A 242 7.10 8.71 -0.88
CA GLN A 242 7.41 9.66 0.18
C GLN A 242 8.26 10.85 -0.32
N GLY A 243 8.82 10.77 -1.53
CA GLY A 243 9.77 11.78 -2.04
C GLY A 243 11.03 11.90 -1.17
N HIS A 244 11.39 10.83 -0.42
CA HIS A 244 12.55 10.81 0.46
C HIS A 244 13.37 9.53 0.26
N HIS A 245 14.50 9.67 -0.42
CA HIS A 245 15.27 8.57 -0.96
C HIS A 245 16.41 8.13 -0.03
N PRO A 246 16.42 6.86 0.42
CA PRO A 246 17.53 6.32 1.22
C PRO A 246 18.79 6.08 0.39
N GLY A 247 19.94 6.15 1.02
CA GLY A 247 21.15 5.51 0.51
C GLY A 247 21.04 4.00 0.70
N ILE A 248 21.24 3.23 -0.37
CA ILE A 248 21.08 1.78 -0.34
C ILE A 248 22.38 1.11 -0.80
N ASN A 249 22.83 0.12 -0.02
CA ASN A 249 23.93 -0.76 -0.39
C ASN A 249 23.45 -2.22 -0.27
N ILE A 250 23.56 -2.98 -1.36
CA ILE A 250 23.24 -4.40 -1.41
C ILE A 250 24.50 -5.22 -1.64
N ILE A 251 24.78 -6.18 -0.76
CA ILE A 251 25.89 -7.12 -0.88
C ILE A 251 25.35 -8.52 -0.64
N TYR A 252 25.22 -9.29 -1.74
CA TYR A 252 24.62 -10.62 -1.76
C TYR A 252 23.24 -10.63 -1.04
N ASN A 253 23.14 -11.22 0.14
CA ASN A 253 21.89 -11.33 0.89
C ASN A 253 21.74 -10.30 2.01
N LYS A 254 22.50 -9.21 1.96
CA LYS A 254 22.45 -8.11 2.93
C LYS A 254 22.11 -6.80 2.24
N VAL A 255 21.18 -6.06 2.81
CA VAL A 255 20.81 -4.70 2.37
C VAL A 255 21.07 -3.75 3.53
N LYS A 256 21.96 -2.79 3.33
CA LYS A 256 22.18 -1.69 4.28
C LYS A 256 21.44 -0.46 3.78
N ILE A 257 20.55 0.07 4.61
CA ILE A 257 19.81 1.30 4.37
C ILE A 257 20.42 2.42 5.20
N ALA A 258 20.61 3.59 4.59
CA ALA A 258 21.05 4.81 5.25
C ALA A 258 20.07 5.94 4.95
N LEU A 259 19.52 6.57 5.97
CA LEU A 259 18.57 7.67 5.87
C LEU A 259 19.22 8.96 6.37
N THR A 260 19.12 10.01 5.60
CA THR A 260 19.60 11.36 5.90
C THR A 260 18.89 12.38 5.02
N THR A 261 18.68 13.57 5.52
CA THR A 261 18.10 14.68 4.77
C THR A 261 19.20 15.56 4.21
N HIS A 262 19.59 15.32 2.96
CA HIS A 262 20.72 16.00 2.31
C HIS A 262 20.57 17.53 2.29
N ALA A 263 19.37 18.04 2.05
CA ALA A 263 19.09 19.48 1.96
C ALA A 263 19.47 20.28 3.22
N ILE A 264 19.51 19.62 4.37
CA ILE A 264 19.86 20.24 5.67
C ILE A 264 21.17 19.72 6.25
N GLY A 265 21.82 18.76 5.57
CA GLY A 265 23.08 18.17 6.01
C GLY A 265 22.99 17.34 7.30
N GLY A 266 21.83 16.78 7.62
CA GLY A 266 21.59 16.04 8.86
C GLY A 266 20.25 15.30 8.87
N LEU A 267 19.75 14.98 10.05
CA LEU A 267 18.49 14.26 10.24
C LEU A 267 17.29 15.19 10.39
N SER A 268 16.16 14.77 9.82
CA SER A 268 14.84 15.36 9.98
C SER A 268 13.80 14.32 10.42
N GLU A 269 12.54 14.72 10.60
CA GLU A 269 11.44 13.79 10.85
C GLU A 269 11.21 12.81 9.68
N ASN A 270 11.53 13.22 8.45
CA ASN A 270 11.39 12.38 7.26
C ASN A 270 12.22 11.09 7.35
N ASP A 271 13.43 11.17 7.92
CA ASP A 271 14.29 10.00 8.07
C ASP A 271 13.65 8.95 9.00
N PHE A 272 13.01 9.38 10.06
CA PHE A 272 12.32 8.49 11.00
C PHE A 272 10.97 7.99 10.44
N ILE A 273 10.27 8.80 9.64
CA ILE A 273 9.07 8.37 8.90
C ILE A 273 9.45 7.25 7.92
N MET A 274 10.52 7.42 7.16
CA MET A 274 11.02 6.38 6.26
C MET A 274 11.49 5.13 7.00
N ALA A 275 12.21 5.27 8.12
CA ALA A 275 12.64 4.15 8.95
C ALA A 275 11.43 3.31 9.41
N ARG A 276 10.35 3.97 9.84
CA ARG A 276 9.10 3.30 10.21
C ARG A 276 8.52 2.51 9.05
N PHE A 277 8.38 3.12 7.88
CA PHE A 277 7.80 2.44 6.71
C PHE A 277 8.63 1.26 6.25
N ILE A 278 9.96 1.38 6.29
CA ILE A 278 10.87 0.28 5.95
C ILE A 278 10.73 -0.88 6.96
N ASP A 279 10.59 -0.58 8.25
CA ASP A 279 10.40 -1.61 9.28
C ASP A 279 9.00 -2.28 9.18
N GLU A 280 7.98 -1.54 8.75
CA GLU A 280 6.61 -2.03 8.53
C GLU A 280 6.52 -3.03 7.36
N ILE A 281 7.47 -3.07 6.42
CA ILE A 281 7.55 -4.12 5.39
C ILE A 281 7.59 -5.52 6.03
N GLY A 282 8.13 -5.62 7.25
CA GLY A 282 8.12 -6.86 8.04
C GLY A 282 8.98 -7.97 7.46
N TRP A 283 9.99 -7.64 6.66
CA TRP A 283 10.90 -8.57 6.02
C TRP A 283 12.31 -8.46 6.60
N GLY A 284 12.97 -9.60 6.86
CA GLY A 284 14.37 -9.62 7.33
C GLY A 284 14.52 -9.59 8.87
N ALA A 285 13.59 -10.18 9.60
CA ALA A 285 13.74 -10.46 11.03
C ALA A 285 14.21 -11.91 11.27
#